data_5b3969df1a26bad2dd5429a9fdeb657e
#
_entry.id   5b3969df1a26bad2dd5429a9fdeb657e
#
_cell.length_a   1.000
_cell.length_b   1.000
_cell.length_c   1.000
_cell.angle_alpha   90.00
_cell.angle_beta   90.00
_cell.angle_gamma   90.00
#
_symmetry.space_group_name_H-M   'P 1'
#
loop_
_entity.id
_entity.type
_entity.pdbx_description
1 polymer ?
#
loop_
_entity_poly.entity_id
_entity_poly.type
_entity_poly.pdbx_seq_one_letter_code
_entity_poly.pdbx_strand_id
1 'polypeptide(L)'
;MIEIKNLNVSLGGVHILKDINLSIKEENSIIGIFGPNGAGKTTLISVLTGSINNYTGAVKGICAKDISYLPDKPFIYRCMKLEDAIKYYKDAFNDFDSDKAAKLLGKLGLKLNQKISQCSKGMLEQIHMVLALSRNSDVYIFDEPLAAVDPLTRDDIMEMIKSERKKESIVFISTHLISDVESLFDSIIMVKDGKVILHDNVQSLKKENKADLETIFKEKLR
;
A
#
# COMPACT_ATOMS: atom_id res chain seq x y z
N MET A 1 -16.37 3.41 -4.68
CA MET A 1 -15.95 4.84 -4.87
C MET A 1 -15.49 5.39 -3.52
N ILE A 2 -14.24 5.90 -3.44
CA ILE A 2 -13.69 6.56 -2.24
C ILE A 2 -13.65 8.06 -2.50
N GLU A 3 -14.18 8.85 -1.58
CA GLU A 3 -14.26 10.30 -1.70
C GLU A 3 -13.63 10.99 -0.49
N ILE A 4 -12.68 11.90 -0.73
CA ILE A 4 -12.04 12.74 0.28
C ILE A 4 -12.35 14.20 -0.09
N LYS A 5 -12.91 14.96 0.87
CA LYS A 5 -13.27 16.37 0.69
C LYS A 5 -12.68 17.24 1.79
N ASN A 6 -11.95 18.28 1.39
CA ASN A 6 -11.40 19.33 2.26
C ASN A 6 -10.66 18.74 3.47
N LEU A 7 -9.94 17.59 3.26
CA LEU A 7 -9.23 16.93 4.35
C LEU A 7 -8.03 17.74 4.80
N ASN A 8 -8.03 18.10 6.08
CA ASN A 8 -6.91 18.77 6.72
C ASN A 8 -6.49 18.01 7.97
N VAL A 9 -5.17 17.81 8.14
CA VAL A 9 -4.58 17.12 9.30
C VAL A 9 -3.46 17.96 9.88
N SER A 10 -3.50 18.16 11.20
CA SER A 10 -2.41 18.78 11.95
C SER A 10 -1.91 17.83 13.02
N LEU A 11 -0.59 17.63 13.13
CA LEU A 11 0.07 16.78 14.10
C LEU A 11 1.11 17.63 14.86
N GLY A 12 1.05 17.63 16.20
CA GLY A 12 1.98 18.40 17.02
C GLY A 12 2.01 19.90 16.67
N GLY A 13 0.89 20.47 16.24
CA GLY A 13 0.80 21.88 15.82
C GLY A 13 1.27 22.15 14.38
N VAL A 14 1.78 21.14 13.67
CA VAL A 14 2.21 21.27 12.27
C VAL A 14 1.10 20.82 11.34
N HIS A 15 0.74 21.65 10.36
CA HIS A 15 -0.28 21.36 9.34
C HIS A 15 0.33 20.46 8.25
N ILE A 16 0.03 19.16 8.31
CA ILE A 16 0.62 18.12 7.46
C ILE A 16 -0.15 17.93 6.15
N LEU A 17 -1.48 17.72 6.23
CA LEU A 17 -2.34 17.65 5.04
C LEU A 17 -3.17 18.91 4.93
N LYS A 18 -3.25 19.46 3.73
CA LYS A 18 -3.80 20.80 3.46
C LYS A 18 -4.80 20.71 2.34
N ASP A 19 -6.09 20.73 2.68
CA ASP A 19 -7.21 20.75 1.74
C ASP A 19 -7.13 19.64 0.69
N ILE A 20 -6.92 18.39 1.13
CA ILE A 20 -6.89 17.25 0.21
C ILE A 20 -8.30 17.00 -0.31
N ASN A 21 -8.41 16.99 -1.63
CA ASN A 21 -9.62 16.64 -2.37
C ASN A 21 -9.28 15.52 -3.36
N LEU A 22 -9.92 14.34 -3.21
CA LEU A 22 -9.72 13.17 -4.07
C LEU A 22 -11.04 12.45 -4.29
N SER A 23 -11.25 11.97 -5.51
CA SER A 23 -12.36 11.08 -5.85
C SER A 23 -11.83 9.90 -6.64
N ILE A 24 -11.85 8.71 -6.04
CA ILE A 24 -11.38 7.46 -6.63
C ILE A 24 -12.59 6.64 -7.00
N LYS A 25 -12.81 6.49 -8.29
CA LYS A 25 -13.97 5.79 -8.87
C LYS A 25 -13.59 4.44 -9.47
N GLU A 26 -12.30 4.25 -9.72
CA GLU A 26 -11.74 3.05 -10.33
C GLU A 26 -11.93 1.86 -9.39
N GLU A 27 -12.52 0.79 -9.92
CA GLU A 27 -12.54 -0.54 -9.31
C GLU A 27 -11.47 -1.38 -10.00
N ASN A 28 -10.99 -2.42 -9.33
CA ASN A 28 -9.95 -3.32 -9.84
C ASN A 28 -8.65 -2.59 -10.25
N SER A 29 -8.24 -1.57 -9.51
CA SER A 29 -7.10 -0.72 -9.84
C SER A 29 -5.98 -0.77 -8.79
N ILE A 30 -4.76 -0.56 -9.26
CA ILE A 30 -3.57 -0.37 -8.42
C ILE A 30 -3.13 1.09 -8.57
N ILE A 31 -3.14 1.82 -7.47
CA ILE A 31 -2.93 3.26 -7.41
C ILE A 31 -1.62 3.56 -6.66
N GLY A 32 -0.69 4.20 -7.34
CA GLY A 32 0.56 4.65 -6.72
C GLY A 32 0.37 5.97 -5.97
N ILE A 33 0.85 6.05 -4.73
CA ILE A 33 0.93 7.30 -3.96
C ILE A 33 2.39 7.76 -3.95
N PHE A 34 2.70 8.79 -4.73
CA PHE A 34 4.05 9.32 -4.90
C PHE A 34 4.23 10.66 -4.21
N GLY A 35 5.46 10.96 -3.85
CA GLY A 35 5.85 12.25 -3.27
C GLY A 35 7.16 12.14 -2.51
N PRO A 36 7.84 13.26 -2.26
CA PRO A 36 9.08 13.27 -1.48
C PRO A 36 8.82 12.84 -0.03
N ASN A 37 9.92 12.56 0.69
CA ASN A 37 9.83 12.31 2.12
C ASN A 37 9.26 13.53 2.84
N GLY A 38 8.33 13.31 3.77
CA GLY A 38 7.64 14.40 4.46
C GLY A 38 6.49 15.05 3.68
N ALA A 39 6.17 14.60 2.45
CA ALA A 39 5.06 15.16 1.66
C ALA A 39 3.66 14.93 2.26
N GLY A 40 3.53 13.96 3.21
CA GLY A 40 2.25 13.63 3.83
C GLY A 40 1.66 12.28 3.41
N LYS A 41 2.37 11.44 2.61
CA LYS A 41 1.89 10.12 2.15
C LYS A 41 1.42 9.22 3.29
N THR A 42 2.30 8.93 4.27
CA THR A 42 1.98 8.10 5.43
C THR A 42 0.87 8.71 6.29
N THR A 43 0.78 10.04 6.37
CA THR A 43 -0.32 10.72 7.07
C THR A 43 -1.65 10.51 6.34
N LEU A 44 -1.67 10.61 5.01
CA LEU A 44 -2.86 10.32 4.21
C LEU A 44 -3.28 8.85 4.39
N ILE A 45 -2.34 7.91 4.31
CA ILE A 45 -2.57 6.48 4.58
C ILE A 45 -3.12 6.28 6.01
N SER A 46 -2.56 6.96 7.00
CA SER A 46 -3.01 6.84 8.40
C SER A 46 -4.45 7.34 8.60
N VAL A 47 -4.89 8.33 7.84
CA VAL A 47 -6.31 8.76 7.82
C VAL A 47 -7.18 7.70 7.16
N LEU A 48 -6.77 7.17 6.00
CA LEU A 48 -7.54 6.13 5.28
C LEU A 48 -7.70 4.86 6.11
N THR A 49 -6.64 4.44 6.81
CA THR A 49 -6.66 3.26 7.69
C THR A 49 -7.36 3.51 9.04
N GLY A 50 -7.79 4.73 9.32
CA GLY A 50 -8.41 5.10 10.60
C GLY A 50 -7.44 5.20 11.78
N SER A 51 -6.13 5.16 11.53
CA SER A 51 -5.10 5.35 12.58
C SER A 51 -5.04 6.82 13.06
N ILE A 52 -5.43 7.76 12.20
CA ILE A 52 -5.63 9.17 12.53
C ILE A 52 -7.09 9.51 12.33
N ASN A 53 -7.79 9.86 13.43
CA ASN A 53 -9.21 10.23 13.42
C ASN A 53 -9.45 11.71 13.74
N ASN A 54 -8.41 12.44 14.16
CA ASN A 54 -8.50 13.87 14.43
C ASN A 54 -8.09 14.67 13.21
N TYR A 55 -9.08 14.96 12.34
CA TYR A 55 -8.93 15.75 11.13
C TYR A 55 -10.21 16.57 10.84
N THR A 56 -10.12 17.55 9.97
CA THR A 56 -11.28 18.25 9.41
C THR A 56 -11.52 17.84 7.98
N GLY A 57 -12.75 18.01 7.49
CA GLY A 57 -13.16 17.52 6.17
C GLY A 57 -13.93 16.21 6.26
N ALA A 58 -13.99 15.45 5.17
CA ALA A 58 -14.73 14.21 5.10
C ALA A 58 -13.97 13.14 4.30
N VAL A 59 -13.99 11.90 4.79
CA VAL A 59 -13.56 10.69 4.07
C VAL A 59 -14.74 9.73 4.02
N LYS A 60 -15.12 9.29 2.83
CA LYS A 60 -16.27 8.42 2.58
C LYS A 60 -15.91 7.26 1.65
N GLY A 61 -16.69 6.18 1.72
CA GLY A 61 -16.56 5.03 0.82
C GLY A 61 -15.44 4.06 1.20
N ILE A 62 -14.85 4.21 2.39
CA ILE A 62 -13.85 3.32 2.95
C ILE A 62 -14.12 3.12 4.45
N CYS A 63 -13.92 1.91 4.93
CA CYS A 63 -14.05 1.59 6.35
C CYS A 63 -12.78 0.87 6.80
N ALA A 64 -12.19 1.29 7.90
CA ALA A 64 -10.92 0.74 8.40
C ALA A 64 -10.91 -0.78 8.58
N LYS A 65 -12.04 -1.38 8.97
CA LYS A 65 -12.19 -2.84 9.14
C LYS A 65 -12.09 -3.62 7.81
N ASP A 66 -12.43 -2.97 6.70
CA ASP A 66 -12.48 -3.57 5.36
C ASP A 66 -11.16 -3.33 4.59
N ILE A 67 -10.14 -2.80 5.28
CA ILE A 67 -8.82 -2.52 4.71
C ILE A 67 -7.83 -3.61 5.15
N SER A 68 -7.09 -4.15 4.19
CA SER A 68 -5.86 -4.88 4.46
C SER A 68 -4.68 -3.91 4.38
N TYR A 69 -4.05 -3.65 5.51
CA TYR A 69 -2.97 -2.68 5.64
C TYR A 69 -1.62 -3.33 5.93
N LEU A 70 -0.63 -2.99 5.14
CA LEU A 70 0.78 -3.34 5.36
C LEU A 70 1.56 -2.04 5.63
N PRO A 71 2.00 -1.79 6.88
CA PRO A 71 2.82 -0.64 7.22
C PRO A 71 4.27 -0.80 6.77
N ASP A 72 4.99 0.32 6.63
CA ASP A 72 6.43 0.38 6.31
C ASP A 72 7.31 -0.44 7.30
N LYS A 73 6.90 -0.57 8.55
CA LYS A 73 7.66 -1.31 9.57
C LYS A 73 7.05 -2.67 9.85
N PRO A 74 7.87 -3.74 9.89
CA PRO A 74 7.42 -5.08 10.25
C PRO A 74 6.71 -5.09 11.61
N PHE A 75 5.57 -5.77 11.68
CA PHE A 75 4.72 -5.85 12.88
C PHE A 75 4.61 -7.27 13.45
N ILE A 76 5.25 -8.27 12.82
CA ILE A 76 5.23 -9.66 13.30
C ILE A 76 6.42 -9.92 14.22
N TYR A 77 6.18 -10.56 15.36
CA TYR A 77 7.23 -10.87 16.31
C TYR A 77 8.18 -11.93 15.78
N ARG A 78 9.48 -11.66 15.86
CA ARG A 78 10.54 -12.57 15.36
C ARG A 78 10.60 -13.93 16.06
N CYS A 79 10.05 -14.04 17.28
CA CYS A 79 9.98 -15.30 18.03
C CYS A 79 8.89 -16.26 17.52
N MET A 80 7.91 -15.75 16.77
CA MET A 80 6.83 -16.55 16.21
C MET A 80 7.35 -17.50 15.11
N LYS A 81 6.64 -18.62 14.93
CA LYS A 81 6.70 -19.41 13.70
C LYS A 81 5.70 -18.87 12.68
N LEU A 82 5.82 -19.27 11.41
CA LEU A 82 4.89 -18.88 10.36
C LEU A 82 3.45 -19.37 10.64
N GLU A 83 3.30 -20.58 11.20
CA GLU A 83 2.01 -21.11 11.65
C GLU A 83 1.35 -20.21 12.73
N ASP A 84 2.14 -19.66 13.65
CA ASP A 84 1.65 -18.75 14.70
C ASP A 84 1.19 -17.41 14.09
N ALA A 85 1.91 -16.91 13.08
CA ALA A 85 1.53 -15.70 12.37
C ALA A 85 0.22 -15.87 11.59
N ILE A 86 0.04 -17.00 10.91
CA ILE A 86 -1.23 -17.36 10.24
C ILE A 86 -2.38 -17.41 11.25
N LYS A 87 -2.17 -18.09 12.39
CA LYS A 87 -3.17 -18.19 13.45
C LYS A 87 -3.53 -16.81 14.01
N TYR A 88 -2.52 -15.96 14.28
CA TYR A 88 -2.73 -14.60 14.76
C TYR A 88 -3.62 -13.79 13.80
N TYR A 89 -3.35 -13.86 12.48
CA TYR A 89 -4.17 -13.18 11.48
C TYR A 89 -5.59 -13.75 11.40
N LYS A 90 -5.74 -15.08 11.50
CA LYS A 90 -7.04 -15.74 11.51
C LYS A 90 -7.89 -15.32 12.71
N ASP A 91 -7.26 -15.16 13.87
CA ASP A 91 -7.95 -14.73 15.09
C ASP A 91 -8.28 -13.22 15.07
N ALA A 92 -7.45 -12.41 14.37
CA ALA A 92 -7.62 -10.97 14.28
C ALA A 92 -8.59 -10.52 13.17
N PHE A 93 -8.68 -11.27 12.07
CA PHE A 93 -9.43 -10.88 10.87
C PHE A 93 -10.35 -11.99 10.38
N ASN A 94 -11.65 -11.75 10.41
CA ASN A 94 -12.68 -12.73 9.99
C ASN A 94 -12.60 -13.07 8.48
N ASP A 95 -12.06 -12.17 7.68
CA ASP A 95 -11.89 -12.29 6.23
C ASP A 95 -10.54 -12.89 5.81
N PHE A 96 -9.75 -13.37 6.78
CA PHE A 96 -8.44 -13.97 6.50
C PHE A 96 -8.55 -15.43 6.06
N ASP A 97 -7.93 -15.75 4.93
CA ASP A 97 -7.86 -17.09 4.35
C ASP A 97 -6.53 -17.77 4.72
N SER A 98 -6.58 -18.64 5.73
CA SER A 98 -5.42 -19.38 6.23
C SER A 98 -4.85 -20.37 5.21
N ASP A 99 -5.70 -20.97 4.38
CA ASP A 99 -5.28 -21.97 3.39
C ASP A 99 -4.54 -21.27 2.24
N LYS A 100 -5.04 -20.10 1.82
CA LYS A 100 -4.37 -19.24 0.86
C LYS A 100 -2.99 -18.81 1.39
N ALA A 101 -2.90 -18.34 2.63
CA ALA A 101 -1.64 -17.94 3.25
C ALA A 101 -0.63 -19.09 3.28
N ALA A 102 -1.04 -20.27 3.75
CA ALA A 102 -0.18 -21.46 3.80
C ALA A 102 0.30 -21.88 2.40
N LYS A 103 -0.59 -21.85 1.39
CA LYS A 103 -0.26 -22.15 -0.01
C LYS A 103 0.77 -21.17 -0.58
N LEU A 104 0.59 -19.87 -0.35
CA LEU A 104 1.50 -18.85 -0.85
C LEU A 104 2.87 -18.94 -0.17
N LEU A 105 2.93 -19.14 1.15
CA LEU A 105 4.19 -19.38 1.85
C LEU A 105 4.90 -20.64 1.32
N GLY A 106 4.16 -21.69 1.02
CA GLY A 106 4.70 -22.91 0.40
C GLY A 106 5.28 -22.66 -1.00
N LYS A 107 4.64 -21.82 -1.84
CA LYS A 107 5.20 -21.42 -3.15
C LYS A 107 6.52 -20.67 -3.01
N LEU A 108 6.72 -19.91 -1.94
CA LEU A 108 7.97 -19.23 -1.59
C LEU A 108 9.03 -20.16 -0.96
N GLY A 109 8.76 -21.46 -0.85
CA GLY A 109 9.66 -22.44 -0.23
C GLY A 109 9.73 -22.34 1.30
N LEU A 110 8.82 -21.63 1.94
CA LEU A 110 8.79 -21.42 3.38
C LEU A 110 7.99 -22.52 4.09
N LYS A 111 8.51 -23.03 5.20
CA LYS A 111 7.86 -24.06 6.01
C LYS A 111 7.09 -23.44 7.16
N LEU A 112 5.86 -23.87 7.42
CA LEU A 112 4.99 -23.30 8.46
C LEU A 112 5.62 -23.38 9.87
N ASN A 113 6.41 -24.38 10.17
CA ASN A 113 7.14 -24.54 11.44
C ASN A 113 8.42 -23.70 11.52
N GLN A 114 8.81 -22.98 10.46
CA GLN A 114 9.99 -22.12 10.44
C GLN A 114 9.77 -20.88 11.31
N LYS A 115 10.79 -20.51 12.11
CA LYS A 115 10.76 -19.28 12.90
C LYS A 115 11.01 -18.06 12.02
N ILE A 116 10.27 -17.00 12.28
CA ILE A 116 10.43 -15.70 11.61
C ILE A 116 11.83 -15.11 11.81
N SER A 117 12.47 -15.38 12.94
CA SER A 117 13.86 -14.97 13.19
C SER A 117 14.91 -15.61 12.26
N GLN A 118 14.55 -16.67 11.55
CA GLN A 118 15.40 -17.37 10.59
C GLN A 118 15.22 -16.86 9.14
N CYS A 119 14.28 -15.96 8.93
CA CYS A 119 13.98 -15.38 7.62
C CYS A 119 14.89 -14.21 7.32
N SER A 120 15.33 -14.10 6.06
CA SER A 120 16.02 -12.91 5.55
C SER A 120 15.07 -11.72 5.51
N LYS A 121 15.59 -10.51 5.26
CA LYS A 121 14.77 -9.32 5.12
C LYS A 121 13.77 -9.46 3.96
N GLY A 122 14.22 -9.90 2.77
CA GLY A 122 13.33 -10.12 1.63
C GLY A 122 12.24 -11.15 1.91
N MET A 123 12.60 -12.28 2.59
CA MET A 123 11.59 -13.26 3.02
C MET A 123 10.56 -12.66 3.98
N LEU A 124 10.97 -11.76 4.87
CA LEU A 124 10.04 -11.09 5.79
C LEU A 124 9.05 -10.20 5.03
N GLU A 125 9.52 -9.44 4.04
CA GLU A 125 8.63 -8.61 3.22
C GLU A 125 7.64 -9.48 2.42
N GLN A 126 8.11 -10.58 1.84
CA GLN A 126 7.22 -11.55 1.18
C GLN A 126 6.20 -12.17 2.15
N ILE A 127 6.60 -12.53 3.38
CA ILE A 127 5.69 -13.06 4.41
C ILE A 127 4.62 -12.02 4.77
N HIS A 128 5.01 -10.78 5.01
CA HIS A 128 4.05 -9.71 5.30
C HIS A 128 3.07 -9.49 4.14
N MET A 129 3.57 -9.51 2.90
CA MET A 129 2.73 -9.38 1.71
C MET A 129 1.74 -10.55 1.60
N VAL A 130 2.20 -11.79 1.81
CA VAL A 130 1.33 -12.98 1.81
C VAL A 130 0.21 -12.83 2.85
N LEU A 131 0.54 -12.43 4.06
CA LEU A 131 -0.47 -12.27 5.12
C LEU A 131 -1.48 -11.17 4.78
N ALA A 132 -1.01 -10.04 4.25
CA ALA A 132 -1.90 -8.95 3.82
C ALA A 132 -2.80 -9.37 2.66
N LEU A 133 -2.26 -10.03 1.62
CA LEU A 133 -3.00 -10.50 0.45
C LEU A 133 -3.90 -11.72 0.72
N SER A 134 -3.71 -12.40 1.86
CA SER A 134 -4.60 -13.49 2.29
C SER A 134 -5.85 -12.99 3.01
N ARG A 135 -6.01 -11.69 3.20
CA ARG A 135 -7.28 -11.08 3.56
C ARG A 135 -8.16 -10.90 2.31
N ASN A 136 -9.47 -11.10 2.45
CA ASN A 136 -10.45 -10.87 1.38
C ASN A 136 -11.01 -9.43 1.46
N SER A 137 -10.13 -8.45 1.35
CA SER A 137 -10.43 -7.03 1.53
C SER A 137 -10.82 -6.34 0.23
N ASP A 138 -11.72 -5.35 0.31
CA ASP A 138 -12.08 -4.51 -0.84
C ASP A 138 -11.01 -3.44 -1.13
N VAL A 139 -10.22 -3.10 -0.10
CA VAL A 139 -9.14 -2.13 -0.20
C VAL A 139 -7.87 -2.69 0.45
N TYR A 140 -6.77 -2.62 -0.29
CA TYR A 140 -5.43 -2.91 0.22
C TYR A 140 -4.63 -1.62 0.26
N ILE A 141 -3.88 -1.40 1.32
CA ILE A 141 -2.97 -0.26 1.45
C ILE A 141 -1.60 -0.78 1.86
N PHE A 142 -0.58 -0.53 1.05
CA PHE A 142 0.78 -0.95 1.28
C PHE A 142 1.70 0.28 1.36
N ASP A 143 2.30 0.50 2.52
CA ASP A 143 3.18 1.67 2.76
C ASP A 143 4.64 1.26 2.56
N GLU A 144 5.26 1.71 1.46
CA GLU A 144 6.64 1.43 1.04
C GLU A 144 7.01 -0.07 0.96
N PRO A 145 6.17 -0.97 0.44
CA PRO A 145 6.37 -2.42 0.51
C PRO A 145 7.58 -2.92 -0.29
N LEU A 146 8.15 -2.09 -1.15
CA LEU A 146 9.21 -2.43 -2.10
C LEU A 146 10.54 -1.71 -1.81
N ALA A 147 10.59 -0.87 -0.77
CA ALA A 147 11.74 0.00 -0.52
C ALA A 147 13.02 -0.72 -0.07
N ALA A 148 12.87 -1.91 0.49
CA ALA A 148 13.96 -2.57 1.20
C ALA A 148 14.31 -3.97 0.67
N VAL A 149 13.88 -4.30 -0.54
CA VAL A 149 14.07 -5.60 -1.19
C VAL A 149 14.93 -5.50 -2.44
N ASP A 150 15.62 -6.58 -2.77
CA ASP A 150 16.36 -6.70 -4.02
C ASP A 150 15.42 -6.76 -5.24
N PRO A 151 15.91 -6.53 -6.46
CA PRO A 151 15.08 -6.47 -7.66
C PRO A 151 14.26 -7.74 -7.91
N LEU A 152 14.81 -8.94 -7.69
CA LEU A 152 14.08 -10.19 -7.91
C LEU A 152 12.92 -10.35 -6.93
N THR A 153 13.17 -10.13 -5.64
CA THR A 153 12.13 -10.14 -4.61
C THR A 153 11.06 -9.08 -4.90
N ARG A 154 11.44 -7.94 -5.47
CA ARG A 154 10.49 -6.88 -5.88
C ARG A 154 9.55 -7.36 -6.98
N ASP A 155 10.09 -8.01 -8.01
CA ASP A 155 9.30 -8.57 -9.10
C ASP A 155 8.30 -9.62 -8.58
N ASP A 156 8.74 -10.51 -7.68
CA ASP A 156 7.87 -11.48 -7.03
C ASP A 156 6.72 -10.83 -6.25
N ILE A 157 7.01 -9.76 -5.50
CA ILE A 157 6.00 -9.02 -4.73
C ILE A 157 5.02 -8.32 -5.68
N MET A 158 5.50 -7.70 -6.75
CA MET A 158 4.63 -7.04 -7.75
C MET A 158 3.68 -8.05 -8.43
N GLU A 159 4.20 -9.23 -8.81
CA GLU A 159 3.38 -10.29 -9.39
C GLU A 159 2.35 -10.82 -8.37
N MET A 160 2.75 -10.98 -7.11
CA MET A 160 1.87 -11.40 -6.04
C MET A 160 0.73 -10.39 -5.81
N ILE A 161 1.03 -9.08 -5.83
CA ILE A 161 -0.01 -8.03 -5.73
C ILE A 161 -0.99 -8.13 -6.90
N LYS A 162 -0.52 -8.34 -8.13
CA LYS A 162 -1.38 -8.44 -9.31
C LYS A 162 -2.28 -9.68 -9.27
N SER A 163 -1.71 -10.84 -8.90
CA SER A 163 -2.38 -12.13 -9.03
C SER A 163 -3.21 -12.54 -7.82
N GLU A 164 -2.82 -12.13 -6.61
CA GLU A 164 -3.37 -12.68 -5.37
C GLU A 164 -4.31 -11.72 -4.62
N ARG A 165 -4.41 -10.44 -5.01
CA ARG A 165 -5.42 -9.54 -4.44
C ARG A 165 -6.84 -9.98 -4.79
N LYS A 166 -7.83 -9.62 -4.00
CA LYS A 166 -9.24 -9.82 -4.34
C LYS A 166 -9.54 -9.13 -5.68
N LYS A 167 -10.25 -9.81 -6.56
CA LYS A 167 -10.77 -9.20 -7.80
C LYS A 167 -11.65 -8.01 -7.43
N GLU A 168 -11.61 -6.96 -8.25
CA GLU A 168 -12.39 -5.71 -8.07
C GLU A 168 -11.93 -4.85 -6.88
N SER A 169 -10.89 -5.28 -6.13
CA SER A 169 -10.32 -4.47 -5.06
C SER A 169 -9.55 -3.24 -5.58
N ILE A 170 -9.43 -2.23 -4.73
CA ILE A 170 -8.53 -1.10 -4.93
C ILE A 170 -7.27 -1.34 -4.11
N VAL A 171 -6.11 -1.15 -4.73
CA VAL A 171 -4.81 -1.23 -4.03
C VAL A 171 -4.13 0.12 -4.05
N PHE A 172 -3.78 0.65 -2.90
CA PHE A 172 -2.91 1.81 -2.76
C PHE A 172 -1.51 1.36 -2.38
N ILE A 173 -0.51 1.86 -3.09
CA ILE A 173 0.90 1.59 -2.78
C ILE A 173 1.63 2.91 -2.70
N SER A 174 2.16 3.24 -1.52
CA SER A 174 3.12 4.34 -1.41
C SER A 174 4.50 3.86 -1.80
N THR A 175 5.22 4.65 -2.57
CA THR A 175 6.62 4.37 -2.87
C THR A 175 7.34 5.62 -3.35
N HIS A 176 8.66 5.62 -3.18
CA HIS A 176 9.57 6.58 -3.81
C HIS A 176 10.31 5.98 -5.02
N LEU A 177 10.13 4.69 -5.28
CA LEU A 177 10.71 3.96 -6.42
C LEU A 177 9.75 4.04 -7.60
N ILE A 178 9.91 5.00 -8.52
CA ILE A 178 8.96 5.23 -9.61
C ILE A 178 9.28 4.32 -10.79
N SER A 179 10.49 4.40 -11.33
CA SER A 179 10.90 3.72 -12.57
C SER A 179 10.78 2.20 -12.48
N ASP A 180 11.13 1.62 -11.33
CA ASP A 180 11.16 0.17 -11.14
C ASP A 180 9.76 -0.46 -11.04
N VAL A 181 8.75 0.33 -10.67
CA VAL A 181 7.41 -0.18 -10.35
C VAL A 181 6.29 0.47 -11.17
N GLU A 182 6.64 1.32 -12.13
CA GLU A 182 5.69 2.05 -12.97
C GLU A 182 4.66 1.12 -13.65
N SER A 183 5.11 -0.06 -14.11
CA SER A 183 4.26 -1.05 -14.78
C SER A 183 3.21 -1.71 -13.88
N LEU A 184 3.27 -1.46 -12.57
CA LEU A 184 2.31 -1.96 -11.60
C LEU A 184 1.05 -1.08 -11.53
N PHE A 185 1.16 0.21 -11.86
CA PHE A 185 0.11 1.19 -11.57
C PHE A 185 -0.81 1.47 -12.75
N ASP A 186 -2.11 1.50 -12.45
CA ASP A 186 -3.16 1.97 -13.37
C ASP A 186 -3.29 3.49 -13.30
N SER A 187 -3.25 4.04 -12.08
CA SER A 187 -3.29 5.49 -11.83
C SER A 187 -2.34 5.89 -10.71
N ILE A 188 -2.07 7.18 -10.59
CA ILE A 188 -1.17 7.74 -9.57
C ILE A 188 -1.76 8.95 -8.89
N ILE A 189 -1.38 9.11 -7.63
CA ILE A 189 -1.64 10.29 -6.81
C ILE A 189 -0.28 10.87 -6.43
N MET A 190 -0.02 12.12 -6.79
CA MET A 190 1.20 12.83 -6.37
C MET A 190 0.89 13.78 -5.22
N VAL A 191 1.64 13.64 -4.13
CA VAL A 191 1.52 14.47 -2.93
C VAL A 191 2.80 15.31 -2.77
N LYS A 192 2.64 16.64 -2.60
CA LYS A 192 3.72 17.59 -2.34
C LYS A 192 3.27 18.59 -1.28
N ASP A 193 4.07 18.83 -0.26
CA ASP A 193 3.83 19.82 0.82
C ASP A 193 2.44 19.71 1.47
N GLY A 194 1.94 18.48 1.60
CA GLY A 194 0.64 18.18 2.18
C GLY A 194 -0.55 18.38 1.24
N LYS A 195 -0.33 18.57 -0.05
CA LYS A 195 -1.38 18.73 -1.07
C LYS A 195 -1.29 17.63 -2.12
N VAL A 196 -2.43 17.25 -2.68
CA VAL A 196 -2.47 16.46 -3.91
C VAL A 196 -2.27 17.41 -5.08
N ILE A 197 -1.19 17.21 -5.83
CA ILE A 197 -0.83 18.04 -6.99
C ILE A 197 -1.18 17.37 -8.32
N LEU A 198 -1.43 16.06 -8.31
CA LEU A 198 -1.82 15.29 -9.49
C LEU A 198 -2.57 14.03 -9.05
N HIS A 199 -3.64 13.71 -9.76
CA HIS A 199 -4.31 12.39 -9.74
C HIS A 199 -4.76 12.08 -11.15
N ASP A 200 -4.17 11.06 -11.78
CA ASP A 200 -4.51 10.69 -13.15
C ASP A 200 -4.08 9.24 -13.49
N ASN A 201 -4.61 8.74 -14.60
CA ASN A 201 -4.23 7.45 -15.17
C ASN A 201 -2.81 7.50 -15.76
N VAL A 202 -2.02 6.46 -15.50
CA VAL A 202 -0.61 6.37 -15.94
C VAL A 202 -0.46 6.48 -17.46
N GLN A 203 -1.30 5.76 -18.20
CA GLN A 203 -1.19 5.74 -19.68
C GLN A 203 -1.56 7.10 -20.28
N SER A 204 -2.60 7.76 -19.73
CA SER A 204 -2.99 9.12 -20.15
C SER A 204 -1.86 10.11 -19.91
N LEU A 205 -1.29 10.10 -18.70
CA LEU A 205 -0.17 10.97 -18.34
C LEU A 205 1.04 10.81 -19.27
N LYS A 206 1.44 9.56 -19.54
CA LYS A 206 2.57 9.27 -20.44
C LYS A 206 2.30 9.72 -21.87
N LYS A 207 1.07 9.55 -22.36
CA LYS A 207 0.68 9.96 -23.71
C LYS A 207 0.66 11.49 -23.85
N GLU A 208 0.09 12.20 -22.87
CA GLU A 208 0.00 13.66 -22.89
C GLU A 208 1.37 14.33 -22.77
N ASN A 209 2.19 13.87 -21.84
CA ASN A 209 3.51 14.47 -21.59
C ASN A 209 4.63 13.91 -22.49
N LYS A 210 4.38 12.82 -23.24
CA LYS A 210 5.37 12.10 -24.06
C LYS A 210 6.65 11.76 -23.28
N ALA A 211 6.51 11.41 -22.01
CA ALA A 211 7.58 11.15 -21.06
C ALA A 211 7.21 9.98 -20.15
N ASP A 212 8.21 9.38 -19.48
CA ASP A 212 7.99 8.40 -18.41
C ASP A 212 7.52 9.07 -17.10
N LEU A 213 7.01 8.26 -16.18
CA LEU A 213 6.49 8.78 -14.90
C LEU A 213 7.56 9.49 -14.07
N GLU A 214 8.80 9.03 -14.14
CA GLU A 214 9.89 9.63 -13.36
C GLU A 214 10.20 11.05 -13.83
N THR A 215 10.21 11.27 -15.13
CA THR A 215 10.39 12.60 -15.74
C THR A 215 9.22 13.52 -15.38
N ILE A 216 7.98 13.04 -15.53
CA ILE A 216 6.77 13.79 -15.13
C ILE A 216 6.82 14.16 -13.65
N PHE A 217 7.20 13.21 -12.80
CA PHE A 217 7.35 13.44 -11.37
C PHE A 217 8.39 14.52 -11.05
N LYS A 218 9.58 14.46 -11.66
CA LYS A 218 10.64 15.46 -11.48
C LYS A 218 10.21 16.87 -11.90
N GLU A 219 9.46 16.97 -13.01
CA GLU A 219 8.93 18.25 -13.49
C GLU A 219 7.86 18.83 -12.55
N LYS A 220 6.94 18.01 -12.05
CA LYS A 220 5.88 18.45 -11.13
C LYS A 220 6.39 18.81 -9.73
N LEU A 221 7.56 18.29 -9.33
CA LEU A 221 8.17 18.60 -8.04
C LEU A 221 9.08 19.84 -8.07
N ARG A 222 9.50 20.31 -9.22
CA ARG A 222 10.21 21.58 -9.37
C ARG A 222 9.26 22.76 -9.16
#